data_f724765abb540efe5107e57bc2a535bc
#
_entry.id   f724765abb540efe5107e57bc2a535bc
#
_cell.length_a   1.000
_cell.length_b   1.000
_cell.length_c   1.000
_cell.angle_alpha   90.00
_cell.angle_beta   90.00
_cell.angle_gamma   90.00
#
_symmetry.space_group_name_H-M   'P 1'
#
loop_
_entity.id
_entity.type
_entity.pdbx_description
1 polymer ?
#
loop_
_entity_poly.entity_id
_entity_poly.type
_entity_poly.pdbx_seq_one_letter_code
_entity_poly.pdbx_strand_id
1 'polypeptide(L)'
;MNQLNQLGITVGKDNKAETVFDSLFDDFMKVEYDEPSDYIITYWRAFKNHSEGNNNLNGKIFEYILATLFIREGLLPLYMSAKVAFVPNVIYDLMFYTTERRPICIAAKTSLRERYKRTDLEAIALKYVHRKALSFLVTLEENEARSVKAKIKSGDVIGLDNVIVATSSEFNDLIKELKTYQFSEPPTVRVIESNQIITAEKVRKLK
;
A
#
# COMPACT_ATOMS: atom_id res chain seq x y z
N MET A 1 -11.16 -15.02 -15.62
CA MET A 1 -10.19 -13.92 -15.44
C MET A 1 -10.29 -13.55 -13.98
N ASN A 2 -9.18 -13.58 -13.30
CA ASN A 2 -9.06 -13.43 -11.86
C ASN A 2 -9.41 -11.99 -11.44
N GLN A 3 -9.95 -11.80 -10.22
CA GLN A 3 -10.37 -10.48 -9.71
C GLN A 3 -9.21 -9.47 -9.67
N LEU A 4 -8.01 -9.89 -9.23
CA LEU A 4 -6.84 -9.01 -9.18
C LEU A 4 -6.43 -8.50 -10.57
N ASN A 5 -6.48 -9.37 -11.56
CA ASN A 5 -6.15 -9.02 -12.95
C ASN A 5 -7.22 -8.10 -13.56
N GLN A 6 -8.51 -8.38 -13.31
CA GLN A 6 -9.63 -7.52 -13.76
C GLN A 6 -9.52 -6.09 -13.22
N LEU A 7 -9.09 -5.95 -11.97
CA LEU A 7 -8.87 -4.64 -11.34
C LEU A 7 -7.58 -3.96 -11.81
N GLY A 8 -6.65 -4.71 -12.42
CA GLY A 8 -5.33 -4.21 -12.79
C GLY A 8 -4.36 -4.14 -11.61
N ILE A 9 -4.62 -4.90 -10.54
CA ILE A 9 -3.67 -5.09 -9.44
C ILE A 9 -2.48 -5.92 -9.92
N THR A 10 -2.75 -6.93 -10.74
CA THR A 10 -1.75 -7.77 -11.39
C THR A 10 -1.69 -7.49 -12.88
N VAL A 11 -0.51 -7.65 -13.48
CA VAL A 11 -0.26 -7.45 -14.90
C VAL A 11 0.44 -8.70 -15.46
N GLY A 12 0.00 -9.16 -16.62
CA GLY A 12 0.60 -10.29 -17.31
C GLY A 12 -0.12 -11.63 -17.06
N LYS A 13 0.41 -12.68 -17.66
CA LYS A 13 -0.04 -14.07 -17.49
C LYS A 13 0.91 -14.80 -16.55
N ASP A 14 0.41 -15.80 -15.82
CA ASP A 14 1.22 -16.69 -14.96
C ASP A 14 1.91 -15.99 -13.77
N ASN A 15 1.20 -15.09 -13.10
CA ASN A 15 1.70 -14.43 -11.90
C ASN A 15 1.54 -15.36 -10.66
N LYS A 16 2.66 -15.98 -10.21
CA LYS A 16 2.66 -16.88 -9.05
C LYS A 16 2.06 -16.26 -7.78
N ALA A 17 2.32 -14.99 -7.52
CA ALA A 17 1.77 -14.31 -6.36
C ALA A 17 0.25 -14.12 -6.46
N GLU A 18 -0.26 -13.87 -7.66
CA GLU A 18 -1.69 -13.83 -7.96
C GLU A 18 -2.35 -15.18 -7.68
N THR A 19 -1.79 -16.25 -8.24
CA THR A 19 -2.30 -17.62 -8.02
C THR A 19 -2.36 -17.99 -6.54
N VAL A 20 -1.31 -17.64 -5.78
CA VAL A 20 -1.29 -17.87 -4.33
C VAL A 20 -2.33 -17.03 -3.62
N PHE A 21 -2.43 -15.73 -3.94
CA PHE A 21 -3.42 -14.85 -3.29
C PHE A 21 -4.85 -15.35 -3.48
N ASP A 22 -5.21 -15.75 -4.71
CA ASP A 22 -6.55 -16.25 -5.03
C ASP A 22 -6.89 -17.59 -4.39
N SER A 23 -5.87 -18.41 -4.13
CA SER A 23 -6.07 -19.67 -3.42
C SER A 23 -6.37 -19.49 -1.93
N LEU A 24 -6.16 -18.28 -1.37
CA LEU A 24 -6.42 -18.01 0.04
C LEU A 24 -7.92 -17.83 0.32
N PHE A 25 -8.62 -17.14 -0.56
CA PHE A 25 -10.06 -16.92 -0.46
C PHE A 25 -10.67 -16.76 -1.85
N ASP A 26 -11.86 -17.32 -2.08
CA ASP A 26 -12.55 -17.31 -3.39
C ASP A 26 -12.89 -15.89 -3.87
N ASP A 27 -13.21 -15.00 -2.94
CA ASP A 27 -13.62 -13.62 -3.24
C ASP A 27 -13.19 -12.69 -2.11
N PHE A 28 -12.21 -11.84 -2.36
CA PHE A 28 -11.72 -10.89 -1.36
C PHE A 28 -12.77 -9.86 -0.93
N MET A 29 -13.79 -9.61 -1.78
CA MET A 29 -14.90 -8.70 -1.45
C MET A 29 -15.82 -9.25 -0.37
N LYS A 30 -15.80 -10.57 -0.14
CA LYS A 30 -16.68 -11.27 0.82
C LYS A 30 -16.00 -11.64 2.14
N VAL A 31 -14.70 -11.44 2.25
CA VAL A 31 -13.97 -11.74 3.51
C VAL A 31 -14.46 -10.79 4.60
N GLU A 32 -15.08 -11.33 5.65
CA GLU A 32 -15.59 -10.53 6.77
C GLU A 32 -14.44 -10.06 7.68
N TYR A 33 -14.56 -8.86 8.22
CA TYR A 33 -13.67 -8.28 9.23
C TYR A 33 -14.40 -7.13 9.95
N ASP A 34 -14.06 -6.93 11.21
CA ASP A 34 -14.62 -5.83 12.01
C ASP A 34 -13.78 -4.55 11.82
N GLU A 35 -12.47 -4.66 11.94
CA GLU A 35 -11.53 -3.55 11.76
C GLU A 35 -10.54 -3.86 10.61
N PRO A 36 -10.01 -2.83 9.91
CA PRO A 36 -9.05 -3.01 8.81
C PRO A 36 -7.86 -3.91 9.15
N SER A 37 -7.34 -3.82 10.37
CA SER A 37 -6.25 -4.68 10.84
C SER A 37 -6.61 -6.17 10.89
N ASP A 38 -7.88 -6.51 11.14
CA ASP A 38 -8.34 -7.91 11.17
C ASP A 38 -8.30 -8.55 9.79
N TYR A 39 -8.60 -7.77 8.75
CA TYR A 39 -8.45 -8.21 7.36
C TYR A 39 -6.99 -8.61 7.06
N ILE A 40 -6.04 -7.77 7.49
CA ILE A 40 -4.61 -8.07 7.32
C ILE A 40 -4.22 -9.34 8.06
N ILE A 41 -4.64 -9.46 9.33
CA ILE A 41 -4.36 -10.64 10.17
C ILE A 41 -4.90 -11.91 9.51
N THR A 42 -6.15 -11.86 9.04
CA THR A 42 -6.85 -13.00 8.42
C THR A 42 -6.11 -13.48 7.17
N TYR A 43 -5.82 -12.56 6.24
CA TYR A 43 -5.10 -12.91 5.02
C TYR A 43 -3.67 -13.37 5.26
N TRP A 44 -2.95 -12.66 6.13
CA TRP A 44 -1.55 -13.00 6.41
C TRP A 44 -1.42 -14.36 7.09
N ARG A 45 -2.34 -14.69 8.00
CA ARG A 45 -2.40 -16.01 8.63
C ARG A 45 -2.73 -17.09 7.61
N ALA A 46 -3.72 -16.90 6.75
CA ALA A 46 -4.07 -17.82 5.69
C ALA A 46 -2.87 -18.07 4.74
N PHE A 47 -2.17 -17.01 4.34
CA PHE A 47 -0.98 -17.13 3.51
C PHE A 47 0.14 -17.93 4.19
N LYS A 48 0.43 -17.67 5.46
CA LYS A 48 1.46 -18.40 6.21
C LYS A 48 1.14 -19.87 6.37
N ASN A 49 -0.12 -20.23 6.51
CA ASN A 49 -0.57 -21.61 6.56
C ASN A 49 -0.52 -22.32 5.20
N HIS A 50 -0.68 -21.57 4.11
CA HIS A 50 -0.69 -22.10 2.75
C HIS A 50 0.71 -22.26 2.14
N SER A 51 1.65 -21.38 2.48
CA SER A 51 2.97 -21.34 1.85
C SER A 51 4.03 -20.79 2.83
N GLU A 52 5.21 -21.43 2.86
CA GLU A 52 6.35 -20.86 3.56
C GLU A 52 6.81 -19.52 2.95
N GLY A 53 6.53 -19.33 1.66
CA GLY A 53 6.88 -18.13 0.92
C GLY A 53 8.39 -17.89 0.82
N ASN A 54 8.75 -16.94 0.00
CA ASN A 54 10.08 -16.32 0.01
C ASN A 54 9.91 -14.80 0.12
N ASN A 55 11.02 -14.08 0.32
CA ASN A 55 10.96 -12.64 0.55
C ASN A 55 10.21 -11.87 -0.56
N ASN A 56 10.35 -12.28 -1.84
CA ASN A 56 9.67 -11.63 -2.94
C ASN A 56 8.16 -11.93 -2.94
N LEU A 57 7.79 -13.19 -2.74
CA LEU A 57 6.40 -13.60 -2.66
C LEU A 57 5.71 -12.97 -1.45
N ASN A 58 6.36 -12.99 -0.28
CA ASN A 58 5.86 -12.34 0.93
C ASN A 58 5.55 -10.85 0.69
N GLY A 59 6.47 -10.13 0.05
CA GLY A 59 6.29 -8.72 -0.27
C GLY A 59 5.09 -8.50 -1.20
N LYS A 60 4.98 -9.28 -2.27
CA LYS A 60 3.88 -9.16 -3.23
C LYS A 60 2.52 -9.51 -2.62
N ILE A 61 2.43 -10.57 -1.85
CA ILE A 61 1.20 -10.93 -1.14
C ILE A 61 0.80 -9.79 -0.18
N PHE A 62 1.75 -9.21 0.55
CA PHE A 62 1.44 -8.11 1.45
C PHE A 62 0.96 -6.86 0.71
N GLU A 63 1.57 -6.51 -0.44
CA GLU A 63 1.07 -5.44 -1.31
C GLU A 63 -0.37 -5.71 -1.78
N TYR A 64 -0.71 -6.96 -2.17
CA TYR A 64 -2.06 -7.32 -2.62
C TYR A 64 -3.09 -7.28 -1.48
N ILE A 65 -2.71 -7.73 -0.28
CA ILE A 65 -3.57 -7.63 0.90
C ILE A 65 -3.92 -6.17 1.18
N LEU A 66 -2.92 -5.28 1.19
CA LEU A 66 -3.14 -3.84 1.39
C LEU A 66 -4.00 -3.23 0.27
N ALA A 67 -3.71 -3.56 -0.99
CA ALA A 67 -4.45 -3.05 -2.13
C ALA A 67 -5.93 -3.46 -2.09
N THR A 68 -6.21 -4.74 -1.82
CA THR A 68 -7.59 -5.25 -1.74
C THR A 68 -8.35 -4.69 -0.54
N LEU A 69 -7.68 -4.49 0.60
CA LEU A 69 -8.27 -3.78 1.72
C LEU A 69 -8.61 -2.33 1.37
N PHE A 70 -7.69 -1.59 0.76
CA PHE A 70 -7.96 -0.19 0.37
C PHE A 70 -9.14 -0.07 -0.60
N ILE A 71 -9.29 -1.04 -1.52
CA ILE A 71 -10.47 -1.13 -2.40
C ILE A 71 -11.74 -1.32 -1.57
N ARG A 72 -11.74 -2.21 -0.60
CA ARG A 72 -12.90 -2.48 0.26
C ARG A 72 -13.27 -1.28 1.13
N GLU A 73 -12.26 -0.55 1.60
CA GLU A 73 -12.44 0.68 2.37
C GLU A 73 -12.84 1.90 1.51
N GLY A 74 -12.94 1.70 0.18
CA GLY A 74 -13.35 2.75 -0.75
C GLY A 74 -12.29 3.82 -1.02
N LEU A 75 -11.02 3.54 -0.70
CA LEU A 75 -9.89 4.45 -0.92
C LEU A 75 -9.45 4.41 -2.38
N LEU A 76 -10.16 5.12 -3.25
CA LEU A 76 -9.99 5.11 -4.70
C LEU A 76 -10.00 6.51 -5.30
N PRO A 77 -9.23 6.80 -6.38
CA PRO A 77 -8.39 5.84 -7.11
C PRO A 77 -7.12 5.45 -6.36
N LEU A 78 -6.72 4.18 -6.51
CA LEU A 78 -5.46 3.63 -5.99
C LEU A 78 -4.49 3.38 -7.15
N TYR A 79 -3.25 3.80 -6.99
CA TYR A 79 -2.17 3.60 -7.95
C TYR A 79 -1.14 2.65 -7.36
N MET A 80 -0.84 1.56 -8.07
CA MET A 80 0.19 0.60 -7.67
C MET A 80 1.43 0.73 -8.56
N SER A 81 2.59 0.44 -8.00
CA SER A 81 3.88 0.56 -8.70
C SER A 81 4.01 1.91 -9.43
N ALA A 82 3.67 2.98 -8.74
CA ALA A 82 3.49 4.31 -9.32
C ALA A 82 4.81 5.08 -9.40
N LYS A 83 4.98 5.82 -10.50
CA LYS A 83 6.02 6.84 -10.64
C LYS A 83 5.41 8.22 -10.52
N VAL A 84 6.15 9.15 -9.93
CA VAL A 84 5.74 10.54 -9.77
C VAL A 84 6.61 11.43 -10.63
N ALA A 85 5.99 12.36 -11.35
CA ALA A 85 6.71 13.32 -12.19
C ALA A 85 7.74 14.11 -11.37
N PHE A 86 8.91 14.31 -11.93
CA PHE A 86 10.06 15.01 -11.32
C PHE A 86 10.67 14.32 -10.10
N VAL A 87 10.28 13.06 -9.80
CA VAL A 87 10.94 12.20 -8.80
C VAL A 87 11.57 11.01 -9.53
N PRO A 88 12.78 11.15 -10.04
CA PRO A 88 13.41 10.14 -10.89
C PRO A 88 13.82 8.90 -10.08
N ASN A 89 13.76 7.74 -10.75
CA ASN A 89 14.26 6.46 -10.24
C ASN A 89 13.54 5.91 -8.98
N VAL A 90 12.33 6.41 -8.68
CA VAL A 90 11.51 5.90 -7.58
C VAL A 90 10.24 5.28 -8.14
N ILE A 91 9.90 4.09 -7.63
CA ILE A 91 8.63 3.41 -7.85
C ILE A 91 7.99 3.18 -6.48
N TYR A 92 6.84 3.79 -6.27
CA TYR A 92 6.09 3.69 -5.01
C TYR A 92 5.18 2.47 -5.04
N ASP A 93 5.17 1.67 -3.97
CA ASP A 93 4.40 0.42 -3.90
C ASP A 93 2.89 0.71 -4.08
N LEU A 94 2.33 1.59 -3.27
CA LEU A 94 0.93 2.01 -3.27
C LEU A 94 0.85 3.53 -3.12
N MET A 95 -0.06 4.16 -3.84
CA MET A 95 -0.20 5.62 -3.82
C MET A 95 -1.65 6.06 -3.99
N PHE A 96 -2.00 7.13 -3.32
CA PHE A 96 -3.21 7.91 -3.54
C PHE A 96 -2.87 9.32 -4.01
N TYR A 97 -3.83 9.99 -4.62
CA TYR A 97 -3.74 11.41 -4.91
C TYR A 97 -4.97 12.13 -4.34
N THR A 98 -4.75 13.19 -3.59
CA THR A 98 -5.81 13.93 -2.90
C THR A 98 -5.71 15.43 -3.16
N THR A 99 -6.80 16.15 -2.97
CA THR A 99 -6.82 17.61 -3.13
C THR A 99 -5.97 18.31 -2.07
N GLU A 100 -5.96 17.79 -0.84
CA GLU A 100 -5.31 18.42 0.33
C GLU A 100 -3.82 18.12 0.38
N ARG A 101 -3.43 16.85 0.18
CA ARG A 101 -2.08 16.36 0.38
C ARG A 101 -1.30 16.13 -0.91
N ARG A 102 -1.98 16.03 -2.05
CA ARG A 102 -1.39 15.61 -3.31
C ARG A 102 -1.01 14.12 -3.23
N PRO A 103 0.23 13.67 -3.58
CA PRO A 103 0.57 12.26 -3.37
C PRO A 103 0.57 11.87 -1.89
N ILE A 104 -0.05 10.73 -1.59
CA ILE A 104 0.10 10.01 -0.33
C ILE A 104 0.64 8.63 -0.69
N CYS A 105 1.85 8.32 -0.23
CA CYS A 105 2.54 7.06 -0.53
C CYS A 105 2.47 6.11 0.66
N ILE A 106 2.19 4.85 0.37
CA ILE A 106 2.23 3.75 1.31
C ILE A 106 3.29 2.76 0.82
N ALA A 107 4.42 2.70 1.50
CA ALA A 107 5.44 1.68 1.27
C ALA A 107 5.10 0.42 2.07
N ALA A 108 4.99 -0.71 1.40
CA ALA A 108 4.64 -2.00 2.01
C ALA A 108 5.90 -2.86 2.20
N LYS A 109 6.28 -3.14 3.43
CA LYS A 109 7.46 -3.96 3.74
C LYS A 109 7.14 -4.95 4.84
N THR A 110 7.24 -6.23 4.55
CA THR A 110 7.02 -7.30 5.54
C THR A 110 8.06 -7.31 6.67
N SER A 111 9.26 -6.78 6.42
CA SER A 111 10.30 -6.52 7.41
C SER A 111 11.08 -5.28 7.00
N LEU A 112 11.58 -4.51 7.95
CA LEU A 112 12.21 -3.23 7.70
C LEU A 112 13.73 -3.34 7.59
N ARG A 113 14.40 -3.94 8.60
CA ARG A 113 15.88 -3.97 8.68
C ARG A 113 16.46 -2.60 8.26
N GLU A 114 17.30 -2.58 7.22
CA GLU A 114 17.84 -1.35 6.64
C GLU A 114 16.97 -0.74 5.51
N ARG A 115 15.85 -1.41 5.15
CA ARG A 115 15.00 -0.97 4.01
C ARG A 115 14.28 0.34 4.29
N TYR A 116 14.02 0.67 5.55
CA TYR A 116 13.42 1.95 5.93
C TYR A 116 14.27 3.14 5.48
N LYS A 117 15.61 3.02 5.45
CA LYS A 117 16.50 4.09 5.00
C LYS A 117 16.24 4.47 3.54
N ARG A 118 16.07 3.46 2.68
CA ARG A 118 15.72 3.68 1.28
C ARG A 118 14.34 4.34 1.17
N THR A 119 13.36 3.84 1.91
CA THR A 119 12.00 4.41 1.91
C THR A 119 11.99 5.85 2.42
N ASP A 120 12.81 6.19 3.41
CA ASP A 120 12.99 7.55 3.89
C ASP A 120 13.56 8.48 2.81
N LEU A 121 14.61 8.04 2.09
CA LEU A 121 15.17 8.81 0.98
C LEU A 121 14.17 9.01 -0.17
N GLU A 122 13.38 7.99 -0.50
CA GLU A 122 12.30 8.07 -1.49
C GLU A 122 11.20 9.06 -1.04
N ALA A 123 10.88 9.10 0.25
CA ALA A 123 9.95 10.04 0.84
C ALA A 123 10.49 11.49 0.85
N ILE A 124 11.78 11.68 1.13
CA ILE A 124 12.44 12.98 1.02
C ILE A 124 12.38 13.51 -0.41
N ALA A 125 12.72 12.65 -1.40
CA ALA A 125 12.66 13.01 -2.82
C ALA A 125 11.23 13.41 -3.24
N LEU A 126 10.22 12.68 -2.78
CA LEU A 126 8.82 13.03 -3.02
C LEU A 126 8.45 14.40 -2.44
N LYS A 127 8.78 14.64 -1.18
CA LYS A 127 8.45 15.88 -0.48
C LYS A 127 9.24 17.09 -1.00
N TYR A 128 10.41 16.87 -1.60
CA TYR A 128 11.14 17.92 -2.27
C TYR A 128 10.34 18.52 -3.44
N VAL A 129 9.64 17.69 -4.19
CA VAL A 129 8.77 18.09 -5.32
C VAL A 129 7.37 18.43 -4.85
N HIS A 130 6.78 17.59 -4.02
CA HIS A 130 5.41 17.69 -3.52
C HIS A 130 5.40 17.93 -2.02
N ARG A 131 5.59 19.18 -1.60
CA ARG A 131 5.80 19.56 -0.18
C ARG A 131 4.69 19.14 0.79
N LYS A 132 3.47 18.93 0.28
CA LYS A 132 2.31 18.48 1.09
C LYS A 132 2.15 16.95 1.10
N ALA A 133 2.98 16.22 0.35
CA ALA A 133 2.91 14.78 0.26
C ALA A 133 3.08 14.12 1.63
N LEU A 134 2.39 13.00 1.83
CA LEU A 134 2.59 12.12 2.97
C LEU A 134 3.23 10.81 2.52
N SER A 135 4.06 10.26 3.38
CA SER A 135 4.75 8.98 3.14
C SER A 135 4.69 8.12 4.38
N PHE A 136 3.97 7.02 4.30
CA PHE A 136 3.83 6.04 5.37
C PHE A 136 4.56 4.75 5.00
N LEU A 137 5.22 4.15 5.97
CA LEU A 137 5.80 2.82 5.87
C LEU A 137 4.96 1.85 6.68
N VAL A 138 4.30 0.92 6.00
CA VAL A 138 3.45 -0.10 6.61
C VAL A 138 4.20 -1.42 6.66
N THR A 139 4.23 -2.04 7.84
CA THR A 139 4.99 -3.29 8.10
C THR A 139 4.20 -4.26 8.98
N LEU A 140 4.71 -5.49 9.07
CA LEU A 140 4.20 -6.53 9.96
C LEU A 140 5.08 -6.69 11.23
N GLU A 141 6.23 -6.00 11.30
CA GLU A 141 7.24 -6.17 12.34
C GLU A 141 7.17 -5.05 13.39
N GLU A 142 6.57 -5.36 14.53
CA GLU A 142 6.32 -4.38 15.60
C GLU A 142 7.61 -3.79 16.19
N ASN A 143 8.60 -4.65 16.49
CA ASN A 143 9.85 -4.20 17.11
C ASN A 143 10.66 -3.28 16.17
N GLU A 144 10.69 -3.62 14.87
CA GLU A 144 11.35 -2.82 13.85
C GLU A 144 10.62 -1.48 13.66
N ALA A 145 9.27 -1.49 13.63
CA ALA A 145 8.46 -0.27 13.54
C ALA A 145 8.73 0.67 14.72
N ARG A 146 8.75 0.14 15.94
CA ARG A 146 9.07 0.91 17.16
C ARG A 146 10.45 1.57 17.08
N SER A 147 11.46 0.84 16.58
CA SER A 147 12.82 1.38 16.40
C SER A 147 12.83 2.53 15.39
N VAL A 148 12.14 2.39 14.26
CA VAL A 148 12.12 3.45 13.23
C VAL A 148 11.28 4.64 13.68
N LYS A 149 10.18 4.45 14.42
CA LYS A 149 9.42 5.55 15.04
C LYS A 149 10.29 6.39 15.99
N ALA A 150 11.15 5.74 16.78
CA ALA A 150 12.08 6.47 17.64
C ALA A 150 13.04 7.34 16.82
N LYS A 151 13.48 6.87 15.65
CA LYS A 151 14.36 7.63 14.72
C LYS A 151 13.62 8.79 14.04
N ILE A 152 12.34 8.63 13.71
CA ILE A 152 11.51 9.75 13.25
C ILE A 152 11.43 10.82 14.35
N LYS A 153 11.16 10.40 15.57
CA LYS A 153 11.06 11.31 16.72
C LYS A 153 12.37 12.04 17.06
N SER A 154 13.53 11.38 16.88
CA SER A 154 14.85 11.99 17.07
C SER A 154 15.34 12.85 15.89
N GLY A 155 14.65 12.80 14.74
CA GLY A 155 15.07 13.49 13.53
C GLY A 155 16.13 12.78 12.70
N ASP A 156 16.40 11.49 12.98
CA ASP A 156 17.31 10.66 12.18
C ASP A 156 16.64 10.11 10.91
N VAL A 157 15.31 10.10 10.87
CA VAL A 157 14.45 9.77 9.73
C VAL A 157 13.50 10.95 9.52
N ILE A 158 13.58 11.60 8.38
CA ILE A 158 12.95 12.91 8.15
C ILE A 158 11.96 12.93 6.97
N GLY A 159 12.02 11.93 6.10
CA GLY A 159 11.12 11.83 4.95
C GLY A 159 9.80 11.14 5.30
N LEU A 160 9.85 10.11 6.13
CA LEU A 160 8.67 9.37 6.56
C LEU A 160 7.84 10.16 7.56
N ASP A 161 6.51 10.19 7.37
CA ASP A 161 5.58 10.79 8.34
C ASP A 161 5.31 9.83 9.49
N ASN A 162 5.18 8.54 9.19
CA ASN A 162 5.03 7.51 10.22
C ASN A 162 5.42 6.12 9.69
N VAL A 163 5.66 5.20 10.63
CA VAL A 163 5.80 3.77 10.41
C VAL A 163 4.70 3.05 11.18
N ILE A 164 3.89 2.26 10.50
CA ILE A 164 2.66 1.70 11.05
C ILE A 164 2.70 0.19 10.95
N VAL A 165 2.35 -0.49 12.04
CA VAL A 165 2.17 -1.94 12.05
C VAL A 165 0.79 -2.27 11.50
N ALA A 166 0.72 -3.01 10.40
CA ALA A 166 -0.51 -3.29 9.68
C ALA A 166 -1.56 -4.06 10.50
N THR A 167 -1.13 -4.76 11.54
CA THR A 167 -1.98 -5.59 12.41
C THR A 167 -2.36 -4.87 13.72
N SER A 168 -2.14 -3.56 13.81
CA SER A 168 -2.40 -2.77 15.01
C SER A 168 -3.59 -1.81 14.84
N SER A 169 -4.12 -1.30 15.96
CA SER A 169 -5.16 -0.27 15.96
C SER A 169 -4.70 1.03 15.27
N GLU A 170 -3.40 1.35 15.29
CA GLU A 170 -2.85 2.51 14.58
C GLU A 170 -3.06 2.43 13.07
N PHE A 171 -3.08 1.21 12.51
CA PHE A 171 -3.42 1.02 11.11
C PHE A 171 -4.89 1.34 10.83
N ASN A 172 -5.79 0.99 11.75
CA ASN A 172 -7.20 1.37 11.66
C ASN A 172 -7.38 2.89 11.69
N ASP A 173 -6.58 3.58 12.52
CA ASP A 173 -6.58 5.04 12.60
C ASP A 173 -6.05 5.67 11.30
N LEU A 174 -5.00 5.08 10.67
CA LEU A 174 -4.56 5.51 9.34
C LEU A 174 -5.68 5.40 8.30
N ILE A 175 -6.43 4.29 8.28
CA ILE A 175 -7.56 4.12 7.36
C ILE A 175 -8.62 5.20 7.61
N LYS A 176 -8.95 5.47 8.86
CA LYS A 176 -9.89 6.55 9.24
C LYS A 176 -9.37 7.92 8.78
N GLU A 177 -8.08 8.21 8.98
CA GLU A 177 -7.45 9.44 8.50
C GLU A 177 -7.54 9.55 6.97
N LEU A 178 -7.15 8.50 6.24
CA LEU A 178 -7.19 8.51 4.77
C LEU A 178 -8.60 8.79 4.24
N LYS A 179 -9.64 8.29 4.90
CA LYS A 179 -11.05 8.57 4.53
C LYS A 179 -11.48 10.02 4.70
N THR A 180 -10.74 10.83 5.45
CA THR A 180 -11.03 12.27 5.60
C THR A 180 -10.59 13.10 4.40
N TYR A 181 -9.70 12.56 3.54
CA TYR A 181 -9.20 13.28 2.39
C TYR A 181 -10.09 13.11 1.16
N GLN A 182 -10.14 14.14 0.32
CA GLN A 182 -10.84 14.08 -0.95
C GLN A 182 -9.92 13.49 -2.03
N PHE A 183 -10.19 12.25 -2.40
CA PHE A 183 -9.47 11.57 -3.48
C PHE A 183 -9.80 12.22 -4.81
N SER A 184 -8.77 12.41 -5.63
CA SER A 184 -8.90 13.02 -6.96
C SER A 184 -7.96 12.37 -7.95
N GLU A 185 -8.26 12.52 -9.23
CA GLU A 185 -7.28 12.22 -10.27
C GLU A 185 -6.24 13.35 -10.33
N PRO A 186 -4.97 13.03 -10.68
CA PRO A 186 -3.96 14.06 -10.87
C PRO A 186 -4.40 15.03 -11.98
N PRO A 187 -4.08 16.33 -11.85
CA PRO A 187 -4.39 17.29 -12.89
C PRO A 187 -3.62 16.99 -14.20
N THR A 188 -3.91 17.72 -15.26
CA THR A 188 -3.55 17.54 -16.68
C THR A 188 -2.07 17.20 -16.99
N VAL A 189 -1.14 17.53 -16.11
CA VAL A 189 0.23 17.01 -16.15
C VAL A 189 0.22 15.64 -15.49
N ARG A 190 0.70 14.60 -16.16
CA ARG A 190 0.84 13.27 -15.59
C ARG A 190 1.74 13.31 -14.36
N VAL A 191 1.14 13.58 -13.20
CA VAL A 191 1.82 13.58 -11.90
C VAL A 191 2.14 12.16 -11.47
N ILE A 192 1.30 11.20 -11.85
CA ILE A 192 1.47 9.78 -11.54
C ILE A 192 1.46 8.98 -12.84
N GLU A 193 2.44 8.11 -13.01
CA GLU A 193 2.44 7.07 -14.04
C GLU A 193 2.32 5.71 -13.39
N SER A 194 1.30 4.96 -13.78
CA SER A 194 1.10 3.58 -13.35
C SER A 194 0.32 2.82 -14.41
N ASN A 195 0.70 1.56 -14.63
CA ASN A 195 -0.08 0.62 -15.43
C ASN A 195 -1.14 -0.12 -14.60
N GLN A 196 -1.12 0.09 -13.29
CA GLN A 196 -1.99 -0.58 -12.30
C GLN A 196 -2.84 0.48 -11.61
N ILE A 197 -3.86 0.98 -12.33
CA ILE A 197 -4.79 1.99 -11.82
C ILE A 197 -6.11 1.31 -11.49
N ILE A 198 -6.49 1.34 -10.24
CA ILE A 198 -7.73 0.80 -9.70
C ILE A 198 -8.70 1.96 -9.46
N THR A 199 -9.76 2.03 -10.26
CA THR A 199 -10.78 3.07 -10.15
C THR A 199 -12.06 2.52 -9.54
N ALA A 200 -12.88 3.41 -9.00
CA ALA A 200 -14.20 3.06 -8.49
C ALA A 200 -15.09 2.42 -9.59
N GLU A 201 -14.91 2.82 -10.86
CA GLU A 201 -15.61 2.21 -11.99
C GLU A 201 -15.21 0.75 -12.20
N LYS A 202 -13.91 0.44 -12.17
CA LYS A 202 -13.42 -0.95 -12.28
C LYS A 202 -13.95 -1.81 -11.13
N VAL A 203 -13.97 -1.29 -9.91
CA VAL A 203 -14.48 -2.01 -8.74
C VAL A 203 -15.98 -2.26 -8.84
N ARG A 204 -16.76 -1.29 -9.33
CA ARG A 204 -18.21 -1.47 -9.55
C ARG A 204 -18.54 -2.55 -10.59
N LYS A 205 -17.67 -2.77 -11.58
CA LYS A 205 -17.85 -3.81 -12.60
C LYS A 205 -17.60 -5.23 -12.09
N LEU A 206 -17.06 -5.41 -10.87
CA LEU A 206 -16.89 -6.71 -10.21
C LEU A 206 -18.14 -7.15 -9.44
N LYS A 207 -19.03 -6.21 -9.09
CA LYS A 207 -20.30 -6.50 -8.41
C LYS A 207 -21.38 -6.85 -9.43
#